data_a6e66ce7b11fadec0053bfd5becfa2f3
#
_entry.id   a6e66ce7b11fadec0053bfd5becfa2f3
#
_cell.length_a   1.000
_cell.length_b   1.000
_cell.length_c   1.000
_cell.angle_alpha   90.00
_cell.angle_beta   90.00
_cell.angle_gamma   90.00
#
_symmetry.space_group_name_H-M   'P 1'
#
loop_
_entity.id
_entity.type
_entity.pdbx_description
1 polymer ?
#
loop_
_entity_poly.entity_id
_entity_poly.type
_entity_poly.pdbx_seq_one_letter_code
_entity_poly.pdbx_strand_id
1 'polypeptide(L)'
;SNERDLFSLIDYFPNDTYVVSLRAPIKLFNDSYAWYDIYVEGNNKFYDHEAAAHVRDKLYQFIDDLSKNQNINAENITLIGFSQGAILSHAISFSYPEKIKNIMALSGVVDEKIMKKTSLIPKTNIYISHGTNDNLIDYETSKKSLNFYKGNDIDFKFESFEQGHGMNQQNLESMMRWLKEKI
;
A
#
# COMPACT_ATOMS: atom_id res chain seq x y z
N SER A 1 11.37 1.31 9.28
CA SER A 1 11.32 0.39 8.13
C SER A 1 12.16 0.95 6.98
N ASN A 2 12.68 0.08 6.13
CA ASN A 2 13.40 0.44 4.91
C ASN A 2 13.07 -0.55 3.77
N GLU A 3 13.69 -0.37 2.60
CA GLU A 3 13.42 -1.17 1.41
C GLU A 3 13.74 -2.68 1.56
N ARG A 4 14.53 -3.07 2.54
CA ARG A 4 14.91 -4.48 2.75
C ARG A 4 13.80 -5.28 3.43
N ASP A 5 12.91 -4.61 4.18
CA ASP A 5 11.88 -5.27 4.97
C ASP A 5 10.89 -6.04 4.08
N LEU A 6 10.25 -5.38 3.11
CA LEU A 6 9.37 -6.05 2.16
C LEU A 6 10.15 -6.81 1.07
N PHE A 7 11.39 -6.44 0.77
CA PHE A 7 12.23 -7.18 -0.17
C PHE A 7 12.57 -8.59 0.34
N SER A 8 12.54 -8.80 1.65
CA SER A 8 12.72 -10.15 2.25
C SER A 8 11.65 -11.16 1.82
N LEU A 9 10.57 -10.69 1.19
CA LEU A 9 9.49 -11.54 0.66
C LEU A 9 9.79 -12.09 -0.74
N ILE A 10 10.93 -11.76 -1.34
CA ILE A 10 11.26 -12.09 -2.73
C ILE A 10 11.14 -13.59 -3.04
N ASP A 11 11.52 -14.45 -2.10
CA ASP A 11 11.50 -15.92 -2.26
C ASP A 11 10.07 -16.51 -2.32
N TYR A 12 9.06 -15.71 -1.98
CA TYR A 12 7.65 -16.13 -2.06
C TYR A 12 6.99 -15.82 -3.41
N PHE A 13 7.64 -14.99 -4.24
CA PHE A 13 7.14 -14.62 -5.57
C PHE A 13 7.55 -15.64 -6.63
N PRO A 14 6.81 -15.75 -7.74
CA PRO A 14 7.23 -16.54 -8.91
C PRO A 14 8.58 -16.08 -9.45
N ASN A 15 9.38 -17.01 -9.99
CA ASN A 15 10.74 -16.72 -10.47
C ASN A 15 10.82 -15.74 -11.66
N ASP A 16 9.73 -15.54 -12.37
CA ASP A 16 9.60 -14.59 -13.49
C ASP A 16 9.07 -13.22 -13.05
N THR A 17 8.97 -12.99 -11.74
CA THR A 17 8.52 -11.70 -11.20
C THR A 17 9.67 -10.70 -11.15
N TYR A 18 9.49 -9.54 -11.78
CA TYR A 18 10.40 -8.41 -11.63
C TYR A 18 10.06 -7.62 -10.36
N VAL A 19 10.90 -7.73 -9.33
CA VAL A 19 10.65 -7.13 -8.01
C VAL A 19 11.47 -5.85 -7.84
N VAL A 20 10.81 -4.76 -7.48
CA VAL A 20 11.43 -3.48 -7.13
C VAL A 20 11.01 -3.09 -5.73
N SER A 21 11.97 -2.89 -4.83
CA SER A 21 11.72 -2.37 -3.50
C SER A 21 12.29 -0.97 -3.35
N LEU A 22 11.42 -0.01 -3.08
CA LEU A 22 11.76 1.41 -3.05
C LEU A 22 12.08 1.87 -1.63
N ARG A 23 13.17 2.61 -1.49
CA ARG A 23 13.48 3.35 -0.27
C ARG A 23 12.73 4.68 -0.26
N ALA A 24 12.01 4.95 0.82
CA ALA A 24 11.37 6.25 1.05
C ALA A 24 12.42 7.37 1.20
N PRO A 25 12.12 8.62 0.80
CA PRO A 25 13.12 9.67 0.66
C PRO A 25 13.56 10.33 1.99
N ILE A 26 12.72 10.26 3.02
CA ILE A 26 12.98 10.95 4.30
C ILE A 26 13.68 10.00 5.25
N LYS A 27 14.96 10.24 5.52
CA LYS A 27 15.72 9.46 6.48
C LYS A 27 15.29 9.79 7.91
N LEU A 28 14.93 8.76 8.64
CA LEU A 28 14.62 8.80 10.05
C LEU A 28 15.78 8.24 10.88
N PHE A 29 15.49 7.88 12.11
CA PHE A 29 16.44 7.26 13.02
C PHE A 29 16.62 5.75 12.74
N ASN A 30 17.79 5.17 13.09
CA ASN A 30 18.07 3.73 12.98
C ASN A 30 17.83 3.11 11.59
N ASP A 31 18.38 3.71 10.53
CA ASP A 31 18.26 3.21 9.14
C ASP A 31 16.81 2.97 8.69
N SER A 32 15.88 3.75 9.23
CA SER A 32 14.50 3.78 8.78
C SER A 32 14.18 5.03 7.99
N TYR A 33 13.12 4.93 7.16
CA TYR A 33 12.75 5.96 6.21
C TYR A 33 11.24 6.15 6.19
N ALA A 34 10.79 7.36 5.85
CA ALA A 34 9.39 7.70 5.70
C ALA A 34 9.11 8.31 4.32
N TRP A 35 7.90 8.09 3.82
CA TRP A 35 7.45 8.67 2.56
C TRP A 35 7.09 10.14 2.71
N TYR A 36 6.53 10.51 3.85
CA TYR A 36 6.15 11.87 4.24
C TYR A 36 6.22 11.99 5.77
N ASP A 37 6.36 13.21 6.26
CA ASP A 37 6.45 13.48 7.68
C ASP A 37 5.11 13.24 8.39
N ILE A 38 5.18 12.70 9.61
CA ILE A 38 4.06 12.56 10.52
C ILE A 38 4.31 13.48 11.71
N TYR A 39 3.34 14.31 12.00
CA TYR A 39 3.34 15.23 13.13
C TYR A 39 2.48 14.66 14.25
N VAL A 40 2.89 14.88 15.48
CA VAL A 40 2.18 14.43 16.67
C VAL A 40 1.84 15.66 17.52
N GLU A 41 0.56 15.85 17.80
CA GLU A 41 0.07 16.88 18.70
C GLU A 41 -0.85 16.24 19.75
N GLY A 42 -0.35 16.16 20.99
CA GLY A 42 -1.01 15.37 22.04
C GLY A 42 -1.11 13.89 21.66
N ASN A 43 -2.32 13.36 21.61
CA ASN A 43 -2.60 11.98 21.19
C ASN A 43 -2.95 11.86 19.69
N ASN A 44 -2.98 12.97 18.95
CA ASN A 44 -3.35 12.97 17.55
C ASN A 44 -2.11 12.89 16.66
N LYS A 45 -2.22 12.07 15.62
CA LYS A 45 -1.24 11.99 14.53
C LYS A 45 -1.86 12.60 13.28
N PHE A 46 -1.12 13.44 12.61
CA PHE A 46 -1.53 14.03 11.34
C PHE A 46 -0.33 14.15 10.42
N TYR A 47 -0.57 14.33 9.15
CA TYR A 47 0.46 14.54 8.14
C TYR A 47 -0.03 15.52 7.08
N ASP A 48 0.91 16.10 6.37
CA ASP A 48 0.62 16.99 5.25
C ASP A 48 0.08 16.19 4.06
N HIS A 49 -1.21 16.34 3.77
CA HIS A 49 -1.88 15.63 2.68
C HIS A 49 -1.36 16.06 1.30
N GLU A 50 -0.92 17.32 1.15
CA GLU A 50 -0.35 17.82 -0.10
C GLU A 50 1.03 17.17 -0.34
N ALA A 51 1.88 17.10 0.68
CA ALA A 51 3.14 16.39 0.60
C ALA A 51 2.94 14.89 0.28
N ALA A 52 2.00 14.22 0.94
CA ALA A 52 1.68 12.83 0.66
C ALA A 52 1.12 12.62 -0.76
N ALA A 53 0.28 13.53 -1.25
CA ALA A 53 -0.23 13.51 -2.61
C ALA A 53 0.88 13.71 -3.65
N HIS A 54 1.86 14.56 -3.35
CA HIS A 54 3.04 14.73 -4.21
C HIS A 54 3.90 13.46 -4.27
N VAL A 55 4.09 12.77 -3.15
CA VAL A 55 4.78 11.48 -3.11
C VAL A 55 4.03 10.43 -3.92
N ARG A 56 2.69 10.35 -3.80
CA ARG A 56 1.85 9.50 -4.64
C ARG A 56 2.13 9.71 -6.12
N ASP A 57 2.18 10.98 -6.58
CA ASP A 57 2.40 11.31 -7.98
C ASP A 57 3.81 10.94 -8.44
N LYS A 58 4.82 11.16 -7.60
CA LYS A 58 6.20 10.73 -7.89
C LYS A 58 6.32 9.20 -8.00
N LEU A 59 5.67 8.46 -7.11
CA LEU A 59 5.67 7.02 -7.18
C LEU A 59 4.98 6.49 -8.43
N TYR A 60 3.84 7.08 -8.79
CA TYR A 60 3.17 6.74 -10.04
C TYR A 60 4.06 7.02 -11.26
N GLN A 61 4.71 8.19 -11.32
CA GLN A 61 5.62 8.53 -12.40
C GLN A 61 6.78 7.53 -12.51
N PHE A 62 7.37 7.15 -11.38
CA PHE A 62 8.40 6.12 -11.34
C PHE A 62 7.89 4.77 -11.90
N ILE A 63 6.69 4.34 -11.52
CA ILE A 63 6.07 3.09 -12.01
C ILE A 63 5.84 3.18 -13.53
N ASP A 64 5.33 4.29 -14.02
CA ASP A 64 5.07 4.51 -15.45
C ASP A 64 6.38 4.54 -16.26
N ASP A 65 7.40 5.21 -15.77
CA ASP A 65 8.72 5.26 -16.40
C ASP A 65 9.40 3.88 -16.40
N LEU A 66 9.31 3.15 -15.29
CA LEU A 66 9.83 1.79 -15.18
C LEU A 66 9.15 0.87 -16.20
N SER A 67 7.83 0.94 -16.32
CA SER A 67 7.07 0.12 -17.25
C SER A 67 7.36 0.40 -18.72
N LYS A 68 7.81 1.62 -19.05
CA LYS A 68 8.20 2.02 -20.41
C LYS A 68 9.64 1.65 -20.76
N ASN A 69 10.53 1.64 -19.77
CA ASN A 69 11.97 1.49 -19.98
C ASN A 69 12.49 0.08 -19.71
N GLN A 70 11.70 -0.77 -19.07
CA GLN A 70 12.05 -2.16 -18.79
C GLN A 70 11.13 -3.11 -19.57
N ASN A 71 11.63 -4.29 -19.86
CA ASN A 71 10.84 -5.34 -20.51
C ASN A 71 9.95 -6.05 -19.47
N ILE A 72 8.98 -5.32 -18.93
CA ILE A 72 8.00 -5.80 -17.96
C ILE A 72 6.58 -5.68 -18.52
N ASN A 73 5.68 -6.51 -18.03
CA ASN A 73 4.28 -6.42 -18.41
C ASN A 73 3.59 -5.26 -17.66
N ALA A 74 3.41 -4.13 -18.34
CA ALA A 74 2.79 -2.92 -17.79
C ALA A 74 1.32 -3.12 -17.36
N GLU A 75 0.65 -4.20 -17.82
CA GLU A 75 -0.73 -4.53 -17.43
C GLU A 75 -0.79 -5.41 -16.18
N ASN A 76 0.37 -5.88 -15.67
CA ASN A 76 0.44 -6.77 -14.53
C ASN A 76 1.30 -6.20 -13.39
N ILE A 77 0.96 -5.00 -12.94
CA ILE A 77 1.67 -4.31 -11.85
C ILE A 77 0.94 -4.57 -10.53
N THR A 78 1.70 -5.07 -9.56
CA THR A 78 1.25 -5.28 -8.19
C THR A 78 1.99 -4.33 -7.24
N LEU A 79 1.27 -3.58 -6.43
CA LEU A 79 1.82 -2.78 -5.35
C LEU A 79 1.67 -3.52 -4.03
N ILE A 80 2.75 -3.61 -3.26
CA ILE A 80 2.74 -4.12 -1.90
C ILE A 80 3.19 -2.98 -0.99
N GLY A 81 2.30 -2.52 -0.13
CA GLY A 81 2.57 -1.40 0.77
C GLY A 81 2.30 -1.77 2.23
N PHE A 82 3.20 -1.34 3.11
CA PHE A 82 3.04 -1.45 4.56
C PHE A 82 2.93 -0.04 5.17
N SER A 83 1.98 0.16 6.09
CA SER A 83 1.79 1.42 6.82
C SER A 83 1.60 2.61 5.85
N GLN A 84 2.49 3.60 5.82
CA GLN A 84 2.47 4.70 4.82
C GLN A 84 2.46 4.17 3.38
N GLY A 85 3.17 3.08 3.11
CA GLY A 85 3.17 2.44 1.79
C GLY A 85 1.80 1.87 1.41
N ALA A 86 1.03 1.36 2.38
CA ALA A 86 -0.34 0.91 2.14
C ALA A 86 -1.27 2.09 1.80
N ILE A 87 -1.17 3.19 2.54
CA ILE A 87 -1.93 4.43 2.29
C ILE A 87 -1.64 4.95 0.87
N LEU A 88 -0.38 4.98 0.47
CA LEU A 88 0.04 5.40 -0.87
C LEU A 88 -0.42 4.42 -1.95
N SER A 89 -0.41 3.10 -1.70
CA SER A 89 -0.89 2.10 -2.66
C SER A 89 -2.37 2.28 -2.96
N HIS A 90 -3.21 2.53 -1.94
CA HIS A 90 -4.61 2.91 -2.14
C HIS A 90 -4.72 4.19 -2.98
N ALA A 91 -3.99 5.23 -2.61
CA ALA A 91 -4.06 6.52 -3.28
C ALA A 91 -3.61 6.45 -4.74
N ILE A 92 -2.55 5.70 -5.06
CA ILE A 92 -2.07 5.49 -6.44
C ILE A 92 -3.14 4.76 -7.26
N SER A 93 -3.66 3.64 -6.76
CA SER A 93 -4.66 2.83 -7.45
C SER A 93 -5.91 3.65 -7.82
N PHE A 94 -6.39 4.52 -6.90
CA PHE A 94 -7.55 5.36 -7.16
C PHE A 94 -7.28 6.60 -7.98
N SER A 95 -6.07 7.14 -7.89
CA SER A 95 -5.69 8.31 -8.68
C SER A 95 -5.36 7.96 -10.14
N TYR A 96 -5.00 6.70 -10.40
CA TYR A 96 -4.56 6.19 -11.70
C TYR A 96 -5.15 4.80 -11.97
N PRO A 97 -6.48 4.71 -12.17
CA PRO A 97 -7.27 3.48 -12.07
C PRO A 97 -6.98 2.41 -13.15
N GLU A 98 -6.24 2.77 -14.20
CA GLU A 98 -5.95 1.84 -15.32
C GLU A 98 -4.54 1.20 -15.24
N LYS A 99 -3.74 1.59 -14.23
CA LYS A 99 -2.32 1.21 -14.19
C LYS A 99 -1.97 0.09 -13.23
N ILE A 100 -2.76 -0.09 -12.18
CA ILE A 100 -2.41 -1.02 -11.11
C ILE A 100 -3.39 -2.19 -11.14
N LYS A 101 -2.88 -3.40 -11.40
CA LYS A 101 -3.68 -4.61 -11.43
C LYS A 101 -4.04 -5.13 -10.04
N ASN A 102 -3.06 -5.09 -9.11
CA ASN A 102 -3.26 -5.59 -7.76
C ASN A 102 -2.67 -4.63 -6.73
N ILE A 103 -3.32 -4.49 -5.58
CA ILE A 103 -2.71 -3.91 -4.39
C ILE A 103 -2.81 -4.88 -3.21
N MET A 104 -1.74 -4.94 -2.43
CA MET A 104 -1.70 -5.57 -1.12
C MET A 104 -1.33 -4.50 -0.10
N ALA A 105 -2.33 -4.01 0.63
CA ALA A 105 -2.21 -2.91 1.58
C ALA A 105 -2.22 -3.45 3.01
N LEU A 106 -1.08 -3.36 3.68
CA LEU A 106 -0.83 -3.99 4.97
C LEU A 106 -0.74 -2.92 6.06
N SER A 107 -1.54 -3.04 7.10
CA SER A 107 -1.52 -2.17 8.29
C SER A 107 -1.62 -0.66 7.95
N GLY A 108 -2.50 -0.30 7.02
CA GLY A 108 -2.76 1.08 6.60
C GLY A 108 -4.23 1.47 6.68
N VAL A 109 -4.55 2.64 6.13
CA VAL A 109 -5.91 3.17 5.98
C VAL A 109 -6.12 3.68 4.57
N VAL A 110 -7.38 3.74 4.14
CA VAL A 110 -7.79 4.48 2.94
C VAL A 110 -7.93 5.95 3.31
N ASP A 111 -7.17 6.83 2.67
CA ASP A 111 -7.28 8.28 2.86
C ASP A 111 -7.62 8.98 1.55
N GLU A 112 -8.88 9.37 1.42
CA GLU A 112 -9.42 10.05 0.23
C GLU A 112 -8.78 11.43 -0.02
N LYS A 113 -8.25 12.08 1.03
CA LYS A 113 -7.67 13.43 0.93
C LYS A 113 -6.43 13.48 0.05
N ILE A 114 -5.74 12.35 -0.09
CA ILE A 114 -4.57 12.23 -0.93
C ILE A 114 -4.87 11.57 -2.29
N MET A 115 -6.11 11.34 -2.63
CA MET A 115 -6.53 10.79 -3.93
C MET A 115 -6.87 11.90 -4.93
N LYS A 116 -6.62 11.65 -6.21
CA LYS A 116 -7.15 12.51 -7.29
C LYS A 116 -8.61 12.19 -7.52
N LYS A 117 -9.40 13.22 -7.75
CA LYS A 117 -10.77 13.03 -8.20
C LYS A 117 -10.76 12.50 -9.64
N THR A 118 -11.40 11.37 -9.84
CA THR A 118 -11.60 10.75 -11.16
C THR A 118 -13.02 10.18 -11.24
N SER A 119 -13.57 10.15 -12.44
CA SER A 119 -14.84 9.47 -12.71
C SER A 119 -14.65 7.97 -13.00
N LEU A 120 -13.40 7.51 -13.13
CA LEU A 120 -13.09 6.12 -13.40
C LEU A 120 -12.99 5.34 -12.09
N ILE A 121 -13.60 4.18 -12.06
CA ILE A 121 -13.49 3.23 -10.95
C ILE A 121 -12.34 2.26 -11.28
N PRO A 122 -11.37 2.07 -10.39
CA PRO A 122 -10.26 1.15 -10.64
C PRO A 122 -10.76 -0.31 -10.75
N LYS A 123 -10.21 -1.02 -11.71
CA LYS A 123 -10.39 -2.49 -11.85
C LYS A 123 -9.33 -3.27 -11.05
N THR A 124 -8.72 -2.63 -10.09
CA THR A 124 -7.66 -3.18 -9.26
C THR A 124 -8.19 -4.25 -8.33
N ASN A 125 -7.55 -5.40 -8.26
CA ASN A 125 -7.80 -6.38 -7.21
C ASN A 125 -7.18 -5.88 -5.90
N ILE A 126 -7.93 -5.96 -4.81
CA ILE A 126 -7.55 -5.31 -3.56
C ILE A 126 -7.50 -6.34 -2.43
N TYR A 127 -6.31 -6.51 -1.84
CA TYR A 127 -6.11 -7.23 -0.60
C TYR A 127 -5.69 -6.24 0.49
N ILE A 128 -6.33 -6.34 1.64
CA ILE A 128 -6.07 -5.49 2.81
C ILE A 128 -5.92 -6.38 4.01
N SER A 129 -4.88 -6.17 4.81
CA SER A 129 -4.75 -6.82 6.09
C SER A 129 -4.42 -5.84 7.21
N HIS A 130 -4.88 -6.15 8.43
CA HIS A 130 -4.61 -5.33 9.60
C HIS A 130 -4.47 -6.15 10.88
N GLY A 131 -3.62 -5.69 11.79
CA GLY A 131 -3.46 -6.28 13.11
C GLY A 131 -4.57 -5.84 14.07
N THR A 132 -5.21 -6.77 14.77
CA THR A 132 -6.25 -6.44 15.75
C THR A 132 -5.71 -5.72 16.99
N ASN A 133 -4.40 -5.85 17.24
CA ASN A 133 -3.67 -5.24 18.36
C ASN A 133 -2.72 -4.11 17.88
N ASP A 134 -3.00 -3.52 16.69
CA ASP A 134 -2.20 -2.43 16.16
C ASP A 134 -2.38 -1.17 16.99
N ASN A 135 -1.29 -0.70 17.60
CA ASN A 135 -1.24 0.49 18.46
C ASN A 135 -0.71 1.74 17.75
N LEU A 136 -0.34 1.64 16.47
CA LEU A 136 0.11 2.78 15.65
C LEU A 136 -1.00 3.29 14.75
N ILE A 137 -1.71 2.38 14.09
CA ILE A 137 -2.92 2.68 13.32
C ILE A 137 -4.03 1.77 13.89
N ASP A 138 -4.91 2.36 14.67
CA ASP A 138 -5.99 1.66 15.36
C ASP A 138 -6.84 0.81 14.39
N TYR A 139 -7.14 -0.41 14.79
CA TYR A 139 -7.88 -1.40 14.00
C TYR A 139 -9.25 -0.88 13.54
N GLU A 140 -10.01 -0.24 14.44
CA GLU A 140 -11.32 0.29 14.09
C GLU A 140 -11.22 1.49 13.14
N THR A 141 -10.16 2.28 13.23
CA THR A 141 -9.87 3.37 12.29
C THR A 141 -9.59 2.80 10.90
N SER A 142 -8.75 1.77 10.80
CA SER A 142 -8.50 1.09 9.52
C SER A 142 -9.79 0.52 8.95
N LYS A 143 -10.56 -0.20 9.74
CA LYS A 143 -11.82 -0.82 9.33
C LYS A 143 -12.87 0.20 8.87
N LYS A 144 -12.98 1.36 9.54
CA LYS A 144 -13.86 2.45 9.13
C LYS A 144 -13.46 3.05 7.78
N SER A 145 -12.16 3.14 7.50
CA SER A 145 -11.67 3.67 6.23
C SER A 145 -12.15 2.84 5.02
N LEU A 146 -12.45 1.55 5.23
CA LEU A 146 -12.97 0.66 4.18
C LEU A 146 -14.40 1.00 3.73
N ASN A 147 -15.08 1.90 4.43
CA ASN A 147 -16.38 2.41 3.96
C ASN A 147 -16.25 3.16 2.62
N PHE A 148 -15.05 3.66 2.31
CA PHE A 148 -14.76 4.22 0.99
C PHE A 148 -15.01 3.19 -0.12
N TYR A 149 -14.49 1.98 0.02
CA TYR A 149 -14.70 0.90 -0.96
C TYR A 149 -16.16 0.51 -1.08
N LYS A 150 -16.83 0.32 0.07
CA LYS A 150 -18.25 -0.03 0.13
C LYS A 150 -19.14 1.03 -0.50
N GLY A 151 -18.84 2.31 -0.23
CA GLY A 151 -19.59 3.44 -0.76
C GLY A 151 -19.44 3.65 -2.27
N ASN A 152 -18.37 3.10 -2.86
CA ASN A 152 -18.09 3.16 -4.30
C ASN A 152 -18.34 1.82 -5.02
N ASP A 153 -18.95 0.83 -4.35
CA ASP A 153 -19.27 -0.50 -4.89
C ASP A 153 -18.04 -1.22 -5.45
N ILE A 154 -16.92 -1.16 -4.71
CA ILE A 154 -15.64 -1.75 -5.10
C ILE A 154 -15.36 -2.96 -4.23
N ASP A 155 -15.11 -4.10 -4.88
CA ASP A 155 -14.75 -5.33 -4.21
C ASP A 155 -13.35 -5.28 -3.62
N PHE A 156 -13.21 -5.79 -2.41
CA PHE A 156 -11.93 -5.97 -1.75
C PHE A 156 -11.95 -7.17 -0.81
N LYS A 157 -10.80 -7.77 -0.56
CA LYS A 157 -10.60 -8.77 0.47
C LYS A 157 -9.97 -8.09 1.68
N PHE A 158 -10.63 -8.15 2.84
CA PHE A 158 -10.10 -7.66 4.11
C PHE A 158 -9.92 -8.82 5.09
N GLU A 159 -8.73 -8.92 5.67
CA GLU A 159 -8.41 -9.90 6.70
C GLU A 159 -7.77 -9.25 7.91
N SER A 160 -8.10 -9.73 9.08
CA SER A 160 -7.51 -9.29 10.35
C SER A 160 -6.77 -10.44 11.03
N PHE A 161 -5.67 -10.10 11.69
CA PHE A 161 -4.80 -11.06 12.35
C PHE A 161 -4.49 -10.60 13.77
N GLU A 162 -4.31 -11.56 14.68
CA GLU A 162 -3.88 -11.26 16.05
C GLU A 162 -2.38 -10.89 16.05
N GLN A 163 -2.12 -9.64 15.73
CA GLN A 163 -0.79 -9.04 15.64
C GLN A 163 -0.87 -7.54 15.93
N GLY A 164 0.28 -6.93 16.26
CA GLY A 164 0.42 -5.48 16.36
C GLY A 164 0.62 -4.83 14.99
N HIS A 165 1.36 -3.70 14.94
CA HIS A 165 1.74 -3.02 13.70
C HIS A 165 2.86 -3.79 13.00
N GLY A 166 2.50 -4.83 12.27
CA GLY A 166 3.45 -5.76 11.64
C GLY A 166 2.75 -6.79 10.78
N MET A 167 3.47 -7.85 10.45
CA MET A 167 2.96 -8.98 9.69
C MET A 167 3.45 -10.28 10.33
N ASN A 168 2.52 -11.14 10.76
CA ASN A 168 2.83 -12.48 11.23
C ASN A 168 2.81 -13.51 10.09
N GLN A 169 3.19 -14.74 10.39
CA GLN A 169 3.27 -15.81 9.39
C GLN A 169 1.89 -16.12 8.75
N GLN A 170 0.81 -16.09 9.50
CA GLN A 170 -0.54 -16.35 8.98
C GLN A 170 -0.97 -15.27 7.97
N ASN A 171 -0.65 -14.00 8.26
CA ASN A 171 -0.91 -12.89 7.35
C ASN A 171 -0.10 -13.05 6.06
N LEU A 172 1.19 -13.37 6.16
CA LEU A 172 2.05 -13.63 5.01
C LEU A 172 1.50 -14.76 4.13
N GLU A 173 1.14 -15.89 4.72
CA GLU A 173 0.60 -17.04 3.99
C GLU A 173 -0.73 -16.71 3.28
N SER A 174 -1.62 -15.97 3.94
CA SER A 174 -2.87 -15.56 3.35
C SER A 174 -2.69 -14.58 2.19
N MET A 175 -1.83 -13.58 2.38
CA MET A 175 -1.47 -12.61 1.35
C MET A 175 -0.89 -13.29 0.11
N MET A 176 0.07 -14.22 0.30
CA MET A 176 0.71 -14.93 -0.80
C MET A 176 -0.25 -15.89 -1.51
N ARG A 177 -1.17 -16.53 -0.81
CA ARG A 177 -2.23 -17.34 -1.41
C ARG A 177 -3.12 -16.49 -2.31
N TRP A 178 -3.56 -15.34 -1.80
CA TRP A 178 -4.37 -14.41 -2.59
C TRP A 178 -3.63 -13.91 -3.83
N LEU A 179 -2.36 -13.55 -3.71
CA LEU A 179 -1.57 -13.09 -4.85
C LEU A 179 -1.48 -14.15 -5.95
N LYS A 180 -1.21 -15.41 -5.59
CA LYS A 180 -1.15 -16.54 -6.55
C LYS A 180 -2.43 -16.77 -7.34
N GLU A 181 -3.58 -16.35 -6.82
CA GLU A 181 -4.86 -16.40 -7.52
C GLU A 181 -5.06 -15.25 -8.51
N LYS A 182 -4.24 -14.20 -8.45
CA LYS A 182 -4.40 -12.94 -9.19
C LYS A 182 -3.34 -12.67 -10.26
N ILE A 183 -2.24 -13.41 -10.24
CA ILE A 183 -1.13 -13.29 -11.20
C ILE A 183 -1.14 -14.38 -12.25
#